data_e05105d56a47e64292a9982a5dd5359a
#
_entry.id   e05105d56a47e64292a9982a5dd5359a
#
_cell.length_a   1.000
_cell.length_b   1.000
_cell.length_c   1.000
_cell.angle_alpha   90.00
_cell.angle_beta   90.00
_cell.angle_gamma   90.00
#
_symmetry.space_group_name_H-M   'P 1'
#
loop_
_entity.id
_entity.type
_entity.pdbx_description
1 polymer ?
#
loop_
_entity_poly.entity_id
_entity_poly.type
_entity_poly.pdbx_seq_one_letter_code
_entity_poly.pdbx_strand_id
1 'polypeptide(L)'
;MMKRILCASAISLFVLSVLTAQTSSRRASGARDGSGGAALSGYWPLEKSQAIIEKMQTVRLAPDLSHLAPGERAALGKLLEVGQIFQELHEEQLHAQATTAHKELLALDKRLGSPAATQNLLTLYRLYQGPIATTLDNQRETFLPVKPRQVGSNMYPAGTTKEELEAFLNAHPEKRASILDLRTVVRRATAESLRQDIAKLRQYPALATLHPGLQAELTRLLARPNPKSFYAVPYSLAYADKLVRAHALLNEAANLVEKDDEEFARYLRNRSRDLLTDDYESGDAAWVTSRFKNLNAQIGSYEVYADDLYGVKTFFAFSLLSTRSQETEALRKAMKGLQALEDSLPYERHKKVREDIPVGVYDIVADFGQARGGNTATILPNESFLARRYGRTILLRSNIMRNPDLFGGTSKRWEAAVAPAHHQELTSEGNFYRTLWHEVGHYLGVDVTKTGQDLDVALQENSSAMEEMKADLVSLFVAEALRKQGYYTAEQLRAV
;
A
#
# COMPACT_ATOMS: atom_id res chain seq x y z
N MET A 1 -1.20 29.71 6.36
CA MET A 1 -0.46 28.84 7.30
C MET A 1 -0.93 27.43 7.00
N MET A 2 -0.21 26.71 6.12
CA MET A 2 -0.56 25.34 5.73
C MET A 2 -0.06 24.39 6.81
N LYS A 3 -1.00 23.75 7.51
CA LYS A 3 -0.69 22.70 8.49
C LYS A 3 -0.24 21.44 7.72
N ARG A 4 1.00 21.04 7.96
CA ARG A 4 1.49 19.71 7.55
C ARG A 4 0.78 18.67 8.42
N ILE A 5 -0.09 17.88 7.82
CA ILE A 5 -0.64 16.68 8.45
C ILE A 5 0.26 15.54 8.02
N LEU A 6 1.16 15.14 8.93
CA LEU A 6 1.81 13.82 8.85
C LEU A 6 0.77 12.81 9.34
N CYS A 7 0.22 12.00 8.43
CA CYS A 7 -0.49 10.80 8.82
C CYS A 7 0.53 9.79 9.35
N ALA A 8 0.47 9.51 10.63
CA ALA A 8 1.16 8.39 11.23
C ALA A 8 0.40 7.11 10.85
N SER A 9 0.89 6.41 9.84
CA SER A 9 0.53 5.02 9.61
C SER A 9 1.61 4.16 10.26
N ALA A 10 1.19 3.09 10.92
CA ALA A 10 2.06 2.18 11.64
C ALA A 10 3.29 1.79 10.83
N ILE A 11 4.45 2.27 11.24
CA ILE A 11 5.74 1.84 10.70
C ILE A 11 6.01 0.46 11.31
N SER A 12 5.61 -0.60 10.62
CA SER A 12 6.21 -1.91 10.84
C SER A 12 7.66 -1.83 10.42
N LEU A 13 8.53 -1.52 11.38
CA LEU A 13 9.98 -1.56 11.19
C LEU A 13 10.37 -3.01 10.84
N PHE A 14 10.55 -3.29 9.56
CA PHE A 14 11.30 -4.45 9.09
C PHE A 14 12.79 -4.21 9.39
N VAL A 15 13.20 -4.49 10.62
CA VAL A 15 14.62 -4.66 10.93
C VAL A 15 15.04 -6.02 10.41
N LEU A 16 15.72 -6.04 9.28
CA LEU A 16 16.42 -7.21 8.76
C LEU A 16 17.58 -7.53 9.70
N SER A 17 17.36 -8.38 10.71
CA SER A 17 18.43 -8.88 11.55
C SER A 17 19.09 -10.08 10.85
N VAL A 18 20.35 -9.90 10.47
CA VAL A 18 21.24 -10.94 9.98
C VAL A 18 21.60 -11.87 11.15
N LEU A 19 21.00 -13.07 11.17
CA LEU A 19 21.49 -14.16 12.02
C LEU A 19 22.46 -15.01 11.19
N THR A 20 23.74 -14.98 11.56
CA THR A 20 24.75 -15.92 11.08
C THR A 20 24.51 -17.30 11.72
N ALA A 21 23.93 -18.22 10.95
CA ALA A 21 23.93 -19.63 11.30
C ALA A 21 25.13 -20.29 10.66
N GLN A 22 26.08 -20.74 11.48
CA GLN A 22 27.13 -21.66 11.05
C GLN A 22 26.51 -23.01 10.71
N THR A 23 26.52 -23.39 9.44
CA THR A 23 26.25 -24.76 9.01
C THR A 23 27.53 -25.42 8.53
N SER A 24 27.81 -26.56 9.11
CA SER A 24 28.91 -27.46 8.79
C SER A 24 28.84 -27.92 7.32
N SER A 25 29.98 -27.80 6.64
CA SER A 25 30.19 -28.26 5.28
C SER A 25 30.09 -29.80 5.15
N ARG A 26 29.20 -30.26 4.28
CA ARG A 26 29.34 -31.53 3.59
C ARG A 26 29.75 -31.25 2.14
N ARG A 27 31.00 -31.63 1.83
CA ARG A 27 31.49 -31.69 0.45
C ARG A 27 30.69 -32.73 -0.33
N ALA A 28 30.09 -32.30 -1.42
CA ALA A 28 29.70 -33.18 -2.52
C ALA A 28 30.55 -32.82 -3.74
N SER A 29 31.12 -33.82 -4.33
CA SER A 29 32.04 -33.80 -5.42
C SER A 29 31.42 -33.42 -6.76
N GLY A 30 32.12 -32.58 -7.49
CA GLY A 30 32.32 -32.53 -8.94
C GLY A 30 31.20 -32.86 -9.90
N ALA A 31 30.63 -31.78 -10.46
CA ALA A 31 30.25 -31.76 -11.87
C ALA A 31 30.79 -30.45 -12.45
N ARG A 32 31.71 -30.55 -13.40
CA ARG A 32 32.15 -29.43 -14.22
C ARG A 32 31.06 -29.16 -15.24
N ASP A 33 30.27 -28.11 -15.06
CA ASP A 33 29.49 -27.53 -16.15
C ASP A 33 30.29 -26.37 -16.75
N GLY A 34 30.89 -26.68 -17.89
CA GLY A 34 31.50 -25.69 -18.76
C GLY A 34 30.42 -24.95 -19.55
N SER A 35 30.07 -23.78 -19.10
CA SER A 35 29.58 -22.71 -19.96
C SER A 35 29.95 -21.39 -19.29
N GLY A 36 31.10 -20.84 -19.65
CA GLY A 36 31.46 -19.46 -19.40
C GLY A 36 30.48 -18.55 -20.15
N GLY A 37 29.31 -18.30 -19.59
CA GLY A 37 28.40 -17.28 -20.07
C GLY A 37 29.06 -15.93 -19.88
N ALA A 38 29.34 -15.23 -21.01
CA ALA A 38 29.80 -13.86 -20.96
C ALA A 38 28.84 -13.08 -20.04
N ALA A 39 29.39 -12.44 -19.01
CA ALA A 39 28.59 -11.63 -18.08
C ALA A 39 27.81 -10.62 -18.89
N LEU A 40 26.48 -10.66 -18.83
CA LEU A 40 25.62 -9.74 -19.54
C LEU A 40 25.85 -8.35 -18.97
N SER A 41 26.36 -7.43 -19.79
CA SER A 41 26.71 -6.08 -19.35
C SER A 41 25.50 -5.38 -18.73
N GLY A 42 25.66 -4.88 -17.50
CA GLY A 42 24.64 -4.15 -16.76
C GLY A 42 23.63 -5.03 -16.00
N TYR A 43 23.71 -6.35 -16.12
CA TYR A 43 22.93 -7.30 -15.31
C TYR A 43 23.75 -7.83 -14.14
N TRP A 44 23.10 -8.06 -13.01
CA TRP A 44 23.79 -8.71 -11.90
C TRP A 44 24.18 -10.16 -12.25
N PRO A 45 25.36 -10.62 -11.77
CA PRO A 45 25.77 -12.00 -11.92
C PRO A 45 24.90 -12.93 -11.06
N LEU A 46 24.90 -14.22 -11.42
CA LEU A 46 24.11 -15.25 -10.75
C LEU A 46 24.38 -15.28 -9.24
N GLU A 47 25.63 -15.23 -8.82
CA GLU A 47 26.03 -15.34 -7.42
C GLU A 47 25.45 -14.21 -6.57
N LYS A 48 25.42 -12.97 -7.10
CA LYS A 48 24.89 -11.82 -6.38
C LYS A 48 23.36 -11.89 -6.21
N SER A 49 22.64 -12.31 -7.25
CA SER A 49 21.19 -12.51 -7.20
C SER A 49 20.82 -13.70 -6.32
N GLN A 50 21.57 -14.80 -6.41
CA GLN A 50 21.38 -16.03 -5.64
C GLN A 50 21.51 -15.77 -4.14
N ALA A 51 22.52 -15.00 -3.71
CA ALA A 51 22.74 -14.65 -2.31
C ALA A 51 21.53 -13.97 -1.63
N ILE A 52 20.75 -13.19 -2.39
CA ILE A 52 19.50 -12.59 -1.90
C ILE A 52 18.39 -13.64 -1.88
N ILE A 53 18.21 -14.39 -2.96
CA ILE A 53 17.11 -15.35 -3.10
C ILE A 53 17.19 -16.44 -2.02
N GLU A 54 18.37 -16.88 -1.66
CA GLU A 54 18.58 -17.87 -0.58
C GLU A 54 18.14 -17.38 0.81
N LYS A 55 17.98 -16.08 0.98
CA LYS A 55 17.41 -15.48 2.21
C LYS A 55 15.90 -15.32 2.17
N MET A 56 15.28 -15.58 1.04
CA MET A 56 13.85 -15.42 0.83
C MET A 56 13.10 -16.72 1.06
N GLN A 57 11.94 -16.60 1.69
CA GLN A 57 10.98 -17.68 1.82
C GLN A 57 9.75 -17.34 0.98
N THR A 58 9.33 -18.27 0.13
CA THR A 58 8.06 -18.13 -0.59
C THR A 58 6.93 -18.63 0.31
N VAL A 59 6.03 -17.74 0.65
CA VAL A 59 4.81 -18.06 1.39
C VAL A 59 3.64 -18.09 0.45
N ARG A 60 2.87 -19.18 0.46
CA ARG A 60 1.67 -19.32 -0.33
C ARG A 60 0.45 -18.98 0.52
N LEU A 61 -0.25 -17.91 0.13
CA LEU A 61 -1.59 -17.61 0.64
C LEU A 61 -2.61 -18.32 -0.26
N ALA A 62 -3.48 -19.12 0.34
CA ALA A 62 -4.50 -19.89 -0.39
C ALA A 62 -5.84 -19.70 0.32
N PRO A 63 -6.55 -18.56 0.09
CA PRO A 63 -7.86 -18.34 0.71
C PRO A 63 -8.88 -19.33 0.17
N ASP A 64 -9.83 -19.73 1.02
CA ASP A 64 -11.00 -20.48 0.57
C ASP A 64 -11.96 -19.53 -0.16
N LEU A 65 -12.22 -19.80 -1.43
CA LEU A 65 -13.12 -19.03 -2.28
C LEU A 65 -14.39 -19.84 -2.65
N SER A 66 -14.62 -20.98 -2.01
CA SER A 66 -15.76 -21.86 -2.30
C SER A 66 -17.12 -21.21 -2.02
N HIS A 67 -17.14 -20.28 -1.06
CA HIS A 67 -18.33 -19.54 -0.61
C HIS A 67 -18.76 -18.40 -1.55
N LEU A 68 -17.92 -18.02 -2.54
CA LEU A 68 -18.25 -16.94 -3.47
C LEU A 68 -19.45 -17.29 -4.35
N ALA A 69 -20.37 -16.36 -4.50
CA ALA A 69 -21.47 -16.44 -5.43
C ALA A 69 -20.96 -16.47 -6.90
N PRO A 70 -21.79 -16.94 -7.87
CA PRO A 70 -21.36 -17.05 -9.27
C PRO A 70 -20.89 -15.72 -9.87
N GLY A 71 -21.57 -14.62 -9.62
CA GLY A 71 -21.19 -13.29 -10.12
C GLY A 71 -19.92 -12.75 -9.45
N GLU A 72 -19.77 -12.97 -8.14
CA GLU A 72 -18.54 -12.63 -7.42
C GLU A 72 -17.33 -13.39 -7.99
N ARG A 73 -17.50 -14.69 -8.26
CA ARG A 73 -16.47 -15.53 -8.86
C ARG A 73 -16.12 -15.09 -10.30
N ALA A 74 -17.11 -14.68 -11.08
CA ALA A 74 -16.89 -14.14 -12.42
C ALA A 74 -16.17 -12.78 -12.38
N ALA A 75 -16.55 -11.90 -11.44
CA ALA A 75 -15.92 -10.60 -11.24
C ALA A 75 -14.45 -10.72 -10.79
N LEU A 76 -14.09 -11.78 -10.05
CA LEU A 76 -12.73 -12.03 -9.56
C LEU A 76 -11.70 -11.96 -10.68
N GLY A 77 -11.97 -12.59 -11.84
CA GLY A 77 -11.07 -12.56 -12.99
C GLY A 77 -10.79 -11.13 -13.48
N LYS A 78 -11.83 -10.30 -13.58
CA LYS A 78 -11.70 -8.89 -13.99
C LYS A 78 -10.95 -8.06 -12.97
N LEU A 79 -11.19 -8.30 -11.69
CA LEU A 79 -10.48 -7.61 -10.60
C LEU A 79 -9.00 -7.97 -10.57
N LEU A 80 -8.63 -9.22 -10.86
CA LEU A 80 -7.23 -9.61 -10.99
C LEU A 80 -6.54 -8.93 -12.20
N GLU A 81 -7.25 -8.76 -13.33
CA GLU A 81 -6.73 -7.98 -14.46
C GLU A 81 -6.48 -6.51 -14.06
N VAL A 82 -7.38 -5.89 -13.29
CA VAL A 82 -7.18 -4.54 -12.72
C VAL A 82 -5.95 -4.52 -11.82
N GLY A 83 -5.80 -5.52 -10.97
CA GLY A 83 -4.63 -5.66 -10.09
C GLY A 83 -3.30 -5.68 -10.86
N GLN A 84 -3.23 -6.39 -11.99
CA GLN A 84 -2.04 -6.40 -12.86
C GLN A 84 -1.74 -5.00 -13.42
N ILE A 85 -2.77 -4.25 -13.81
CA ILE A 85 -2.59 -2.86 -14.25
C ILE A 85 -2.03 -2.00 -13.11
N PHE A 86 -2.51 -2.17 -11.89
CA PHE A 86 -2.02 -1.43 -10.72
C PHE A 86 -0.59 -1.80 -10.35
N GLN A 87 -0.18 -3.07 -10.56
CA GLN A 87 1.21 -3.48 -10.42
C GLN A 87 2.12 -2.72 -11.39
N GLU A 88 1.75 -2.68 -12.67
CA GLU A 88 2.51 -1.95 -13.68
C GLU A 88 2.55 -0.44 -13.41
N LEU A 89 1.45 0.16 -12.96
CA LEU A 89 1.38 1.56 -12.58
C LEU A 89 2.34 1.88 -11.44
N HIS A 90 2.36 1.03 -10.41
CA HIS A 90 3.27 1.19 -9.28
C HIS A 90 4.74 1.09 -9.69
N GLU A 91 5.07 0.11 -10.53
CA GLU A 91 6.42 -0.05 -11.07
C GLU A 91 6.87 1.18 -11.87
N GLU A 92 5.98 1.75 -12.69
CA GLU A 92 6.26 3.00 -13.42
C GLU A 92 6.40 4.21 -12.50
N GLN A 93 5.63 4.29 -11.43
CA GLN A 93 5.78 5.33 -10.42
C GLN A 93 7.13 5.24 -9.68
N LEU A 94 7.61 4.01 -9.43
CA LEU A 94 8.91 3.80 -8.78
C LEU A 94 10.08 4.12 -9.69
N HIS A 95 10.00 3.75 -10.99
CA HIS A 95 11.13 3.91 -11.91
C HIS A 95 10.68 4.02 -13.37
N ALA A 96 11.12 5.08 -14.06
CA ALA A 96 10.72 5.38 -15.43
C ALA A 96 11.01 4.27 -16.45
N GLN A 97 12.04 3.45 -16.22
CA GLN A 97 12.43 2.35 -17.10
C GLN A 97 11.93 0.97 -16.63
N ALA A 98 11.13 0.88 -15.56
CA ALA A 98 10.75 -0.39 -14.94
C ALA A 98 10.08 -1.34 -15.93
N THR A 99 8.98 -0.93 -16.54
CA THR A 99 8.20 -1.80 -17.45
C THR A 99 8.98 -2.17 -18.73
N THR A 100 9.80 -1.26 -19.26
CA THR A 100 10.66 -1.55 -20.43
C THR A 100 11.72 -2.58 -20.06
N ALA A 101 12.44 -2.37 -18.96
CA ALA A 101 13.46 -3.30 -18.46
C ALA A 101 12.89 -4.69 -18.15
N HIS A 102 11.67 -4.78 -17.61
CA HIS A 102 11.00 -6.06 -17.40
C HIS A 102 10.71 -6.80 -18.71
N LYS A 103 10.19 -6.10 -19.71
CA LYS A 103 9.93 -6.68 -21.04
C LYS A 103 11.23 -7.16 -21.71
N GLU A 104 12.29 -6.38 -21.60
CA GLU A 104 13.61 -6.74 -22.12
C GLU A 104 14.18 -7.96 -21.39
N LEU A 105 14.06 -8.03 -20.07
CA LEU A 105 14.48 -9.18 -19.27
C LEU A 105 13.69 -10.45 -19.63
N LEU A 106 12.37 -10.38 -19.80
CA LEU A 106 11.55 -11.51 -20.25
C LEU A 106 11.96 -11.99 -21.66
N ALA A 107 12.20 -11.06 -22.57
CA ALA A 107 12.68 -11.40 -23.92
C ALA A 107 14.08 -12.04 -23.91
N LEU A 108 14.96 -11.52 -23.04
CA LEU A 108 16.30 -12.08 -22.82
C LEU A 108 16.23 -13.49 -22.26
N ASP A 109 15.44 -13.70 -21.22
CA ASP A 109 15.24 -15.00 -20.58
C ASP A 109 14.77 -16.05 -21.58
N LYS A 110 13.73 -15.73 -22.35
CA LYS A 110 13.21 -16.62 -23.39
C LYS A 110 14.27 -16.93 -24.46
N ARG A 111 15.05 -15.94 -24.88
CA ARG A 111 16.11 -16.10 -25.91
C ARG A 111 17.23 -17.02 -25.42
N LEU A 112 17.56 -16.97 -24.14
CA LEU A 112 18.63 -17.78 -23.51
C LEU A 112 18.16 -19.15 -23.03
N GLY A 113 16.87 -19.50 -23.17
CA GLY A 113 16.32 -20.77 -22.70
C GLY A 113 16.13 -20.83 -21.19
N SER A 114 15.83 -19.68 -20.58
CA SER A 114 15.50 -19.52 -19.15
C SER A 114 16.58 -20.05 -18.18
N PRO A 115 17.84 -19.63 -18.31
CA PRO A 115 18.90 -20.03 -17.39
C PRO A 115 18.69 -19.46 -15.99
N ALA A 116 19.28 -20.09 -14.97
CA ALA A 116 19.16 -19.66 -13.56
C ALA A 116 19.49 -18.16 -13.35
N ALA A 117 20.43 -17.62 -14.10
CA ALA A 117 20.83 -16.21 -14.00
C ALA A 117 19.67 -15.26 -14.32
N THR A 118 18.95 -15.47 -15.43
CA THR A 118 17.81 -14.62 -15.79
C THR A 118 16.58 -14.92 -14.95
N GLN A 119 16.34 -16.18 -14.57
CA GLN A 119 15.25 -16.56 -13.66
C GLN A 119 15.40 -15.92 -12.28
N ASN A 120 16.61 -15.82 -11.75
CA ASN A 120 16.89 -15.10 -10.52
C ASN A 120 16.58 -13.60 -10.66
N LEU A 121 16.96 -12.98 -11.78
CA LEU A 121 16.66 -11.55 -12.02
C LEU A 121 15.15 -11.30 -12.13
N LEU A 122 14.39 -12.20 -12.78
CA LEU A 122 12.92 -12.13 -12.81
C LEU A 122 12.31 -12.29 -11.42
N THR A 123 12.89 -13.15 -10.58
CA THR A 123 12.47 -13.31 -9.19
C THR A 123 12.75 -12.05 -8.36
N LEU A 124 13.93 -11.44 -8.52
CA LEU A 124 14.25 -10.17 -7.89
C LEU A 124 13.33 -9.04 -8.37
N TYR A 125 13.04 -8.98 -9.67
CA TYR A 125 12.13 -7.99 -10.22
C TYR A 125 10.74 -8.07 -9.57
N ARG A 126 10.22 -9.28 -9.43
CA ARG A 126 8.96 -9.53 -8.74
C ARG A 126 9.03 -9.15 -7.26
N LEU A 127 10.14 -9.47 -6.58
CA LEU A 127 10.35 -9.17 -5.16
C LEU A 127 10.38 -7.67 -4.91
N TYR A 128 11.18 -6.94 -5.67
CA TYR A 128 11.39 -5.49 -5.49
C TYR A 128 10.43 -4.60 -6.29
N GLN A 129 9.55 -5.20 -7.08
CA GLN A 129 8.58 -4.49 -7.92
C GLN A 129 9.23 -3.45 -8.85
N GLY A 130 10.37 -3.83 -9.42
CA GLY A 130 11.16 -2.95 -10.29
C GLY A 130 12.62 -3.38 -10.37
N PRO A 131 13.44 -2.58 -11.07
CA PRO A 131 14.83 -2.96 -11.40
C PRO A 131 15.86 -2.60 -10.31
N ILE A 132 15.42 -2.15 -9.12
CA ILE A 132 16.27 -1.74 -8.00
C ILE A 132 16.14 -2.74 -6.86
N ALA A 133 17.22 -3.41 -6.51
CA ALA A 133 17.27 -4.31 -5.37
C ALA A 133 17.80 -3.61 -4.12
N THR A 134 17.40 -4.12 -2.95
CA THR A 134 18.09 -3.86 -1.69
C THR A 134 19.08 -5.00 -1.45
N THR A 135 20.35 -4.68 -1.34
CA THR A 135 21.43 -5.63 -1.10
C THR A 135 21.43 -6.13 0.35
N LEU A 136 22.22 -7.15 0.66
CA LEU A 136 22.33 -7.71 2.02
C LEU A 136 22.93 -6.73 3.03
N ASP A 137 23.69 -5.73 2.57
CA ASP A 137 24.23 -4.62 3.36
C ASP A 137 23.33 -3.36 3.31
N ASN A 138 22.07 -3.54 2.92
CA ASN A 138 21.02 -2.50 2.89
C ASN A 138 21.32 -1.34 1.93
N GLN A 139 22.05 -1.58 0.84
CA GLN A 139 22.23 -0.61 -0.23
C GLN A 139 21.18 -0.79 -1.31
N ARG A 140 20.84 0.30 -2.03
CA ARG A 140 19.92 0.24 -3.17
C ARG A 140 20.70 0.29 -4.47
N GLU A 141 20.64 -0.81 -5.22
CA GLU A 141 21.39 -0.98 -6.45
C GLU A 141 20.53 -1.44 -7.63
N THR A 142 20.88 -0.99 -8.83
CA THR A 142 20.30 -1.53 -10.05
C THR A 142 20.82 -2.94 -10.30
N PHE A 143 19.95 -3.88 -10.59
CA PHE A 143 20.34 -5.24 -11.01
C PHE A 143 20.03 -5.53 -12.48
N LEU A 144 19.45 -4.55 -13.18
CA LEU A 144 19.22 -4.50 -14.62
C LEU A 144 19.91 -3.27 -15.22
N PRO A 145 20.14 -3.20 -16.55
CA PRO A 145 20.82 -2.09 -17.22
C PRO A 145 19.92 -0.84 -17.32
N VAL A 146 19.61 -0.24 -16.17
CA VAL A 146 18.80 0.97 -16.05
C VAL A 146 19.55 2.06 -15.32
N LYS A 147 19.05 3.29 -15.36
CA LYS A 147 19.59 4.40 -14.56
C LYS A 147 19.39 4.12 -13.06
N PRO A 148 20.26 4.66 -12.20
CA PRO A 148 20.03 4.60 -10.76
C PRO A 148 18.70 5.22 -10.36
N ARG A 149 18.17 4.77 -9.19
CA ARG A 149 16.99 5.38 -8.60
C ARG A 149 17.26 6.86 -8.33
N GLN A 150 16.27 7.69 -8.62
CA GLN A 150 16.26 9.10 -8.27
C GLN A 150 15.38 9.39 -7.04
N VAL A 151 15.68 10.46 -6.34
CA VAL A 151 14.85 10.96 -5.24
C VAL A 151 13.50 11.41 -5.79
N GLY A 152 12.41 11.10 -5.08
CA GLY A 152 11.04 11.36 -5.52
C GLY A 152 10.52 10.37 -6.55
N SER A 153 11.24 9.27 -6.78
CA SER A 153 10.85 8.22 -7.73
C SER A 153 10.57 8.80 -9.13
N ASN A 154 9.63 8.28 -9.91
CA ASN A 154 9.25 8.81 -11.21
C ASN A 154 8.09 9.84 -11.13
N MET A 155 7.90 10.45 -9.96
CA MET A 155 6.83 11.43 -9.72
C MET A 155 7.28 12.86 -10.01
N TYR A 156 8.58 13.08 -10.12
CA TYR A 156 9.22 14.37 -10.41
C TYR A 156 10.21 14.22 -11.56
N PRO A 157 10.52 15.34 -12.26
CA PRO A 157 11.53 15.29 -13.32
C PRO A 157 12.88 14.83 -12.78
N ALA A 158 13.62 14.06 -13.59
CA ALA A 158 14.92 13.54 -13.21
C ALA A 158 15.88 14.70 -12.80
N GLY A 159 16.56 14.49 -11.67
CA GLY A 159 17.52 15.46 -11.12
C GLY A 159 16.90 16.67 -10.43
N THR A 160 15.57 16.72 -10.23
CA THR A 160 14.93 17.77 -9.43
C THR A 160 15.31 17.62 -7.96
N THR A 161 15.77 18.70 -7.35
CA THR A 161 16.02 18.76 -5.90
C THR A 161 14.85 19.45 -5.18
N LYS A 162 14.77 19.24 -3.87
CA LYS A 162 13.76 19.89 -3.03
C LYS A 162 13.94 21.40 -3.02
N GLU A 163 15.18 21.88 -2.99
CA GLU A 163 15.55 23.29 -3.00
C GLU A 163 15.11 23.96 -4.29
N GLU A 164 15.36 23.32 -5.45
CA GLU A 164 14.93 23.84 -6.76
C GLU A 164 13.41 23.97 -6.82
N LEU A 165 12.69 22.94 -6.38
CA LEU A 165 11.23 22.95 -6.43
C LEU A 165 10.64 23.94 -5.42
N GLU A 166 11.19 24.08 -4.21
CA GLU A 166 10.76 25.10 -3.25
C GLU A 166 11.03 26.52 -3.76
N ALA A 167 12.18 26.78 -4.39
CA ALA A 167 12.44 28.08 -5.01
C ALA A 167 11.39 28.41 -6.08
N PHE A 168 11.02 27.45 -6.91
CA PHE A 168 9.94 27.61 -7.89
C PHE A 168 8.60 27.87 -7.23
N LEU A 169 8.22 27.09 -6.20
CA LEU A 169 6.94 27.22 -5.50
C LEU A 169 6.82 28.54 -4.72
N ASN A 170 7.93 29.08 -4.22
CA ASN A 170 7.96 30.38 -3.57
C ASN A 170 7.80 31.53 -4.58
N ALA A 171 8.34 31.36 -5.80
CA ALA A 171 8.15 32.32 -6.89
C ALA A 171 6.75 32.20 -7.55
N HIS A 172 6.09 31.04 -7.40
CA HIS A 172 4.79 30.72 -8.02
C HIS A 172 3.84 30.08 -7.01
N PRO A 173 3.42 30.81 -5.96
CA PRO A 173 2.59 30.25 -4.87
C PRO A 173 1.25 29.71 -5.36
N GLU A 174 0.71 30.22 -6.46
CA GLU A 174 -0.50 29.73 -7.12
C GLU A 174 -0.38 28.29 -7.67
N LYS A 175 0.85 27.82 -7.91
CA LYS A 175 1.13 26.46 -8.40
C LYS A 175 1.32 25.45 -7.28
N ARG A 176 1.47 25.89 -6.05
CA ARG A 176 1.77 25.00 -4.92
C ARG A 176 0.72 23.91 -4.74
N ALA A 177 -0.56 24.27 -4.81
CA ALA A 177 -1.65 23.31 -4.64
C ALA A 177 -1.62 22.20 -5.71
N SER A 178 -1.44 22.53 -6.98
CA SER A 178 -1.41 21.53 -8.06
C SER A 178 -0.10 20.72 -8.08
N ILE A 179 1.04 21.34 -7.82
CA ILE A 179 2.34 20.65 -7.81
C ILE A 179 2.44 19.67 -6.63
N LEU A 180 1.91 20.03 -5.47
CA LEU A 180 1.92 19.20 -4.26
C LEU A 180 0.60 18.44 -4.04
N ASP A 181 -0.24 18.34 -5.09
CA ASP A 181 -1.40 17.46 -5.05
C ASP A 181 -0.99 15.99 -4.98
N LEU A 182 -1.78 15.20 -4.28
CA LEU A 182 -1.52 13.76 -4.01
C LEU A 182 -1.41 12.93 -5.28
N ARG A 183 -2.21 13.27 -6.30
CA ARG A 183 -2.44 12.46 -7.51
C ARG A 183 -2.03 13.19 -8.78
N THR A 184 -0.86 13.82 -8.74
CA THR A 184 -0.25 14.47 -9.91
C THR A 184 1.21 14.07 -10.09
N VAL A 185 1.63 13.98 -11.36
CA VAL A 185 3.04 13.87 -11.75
C VAL A 185 3.55 15.27 -12.07
N VAL A 186 4.69 15.65 -11.53
CA VAL A 186 5.35 16.93 -11.82
C VAL A 186 6.22 16.78 -13.06
N ARG A 187 6.14 17.73 -13.96
CA ARG A 187 6.96 17.77 -15.20
C ARG A 187 7.59 19.13 -15.40
N ARG A 188 8.71 19.16 -16.15
CA ARG A 188 9.29 20.41 -16.64
C ARG A 188 8.51 20.90 -17.87
N ALA A 189 8.24 22.20 -17.94
CA ALA A 189 7.47 22.81 -19.00
C ALA A 189 8.30 22.93 -20.31
N THR A 190 8.84 21.81 -20.80
CA THR A 190 9.51 21.71 -22.10
C THR A 190 8.47 21.61 -23.21
N ALA A 191 8.85 22.05 -24.42
CA ALA A 191 7.96 21.91 -25.58
C ALA A 191 7.62 20.44 -25.87
N GLU A 192 8.53 19.51 -25.60
CA GLU A 192 8.33 18.08 -25.81
C GLU A 192 7.30 17.52 -24.83
N SER A 193 7.51 17.70 -23.50
CA SER A 193 6.57 17.20 -22.46
C SER A 193 5.16 17.74 -22.68
N LEU A 194 5.05 19.05 -22.95
CA LEU A 194 3.75 19.71 -23.18
C LEU A 194 3.03 19.17 -24.42
N ARG A 195 3.76 18.92 -25.53
CA ARG A 195 3.17 18.30 -26.73
C ARG A 195 2.70 16.88 -26.47
N GLN A 196 3.47 16.10 -25.71
CA GLN A 196 3.09 14.73 -25.32
C GLN A 196 1.81 14.72 -24.51
N ASP A 197 1.67 15.59 -23.49
CA ASP A 197 0.47 15.65 -22.66
C ASP A 197 -0.74 16.16 -23.43
N ILE A 198 -0.57 17.15 -24.31
CA ILE A 198 -1.66 17.62 -25.20
C ILE A 198 -2.09 16.52 -26.17
N ALA A 199 -1.14 15.77 -26.73
CA ALA A 199 -1.45 14.65 -27.62
C ALA A 199 -2.21 13.54 -26.88
N LYS A 200 -1.79 13.23 -25.64
CA LYS A 200 -2.49 12.26 -24.78
C LYS A 200 -3.90 12.73 -24.45
N LEU A 201 -4.08 14.01 -24.13
CA LEU A 201 -5.42 14.58 -23.84
C LEU A 201 -6.35 14.55 -25.07
N ARG A 202 -5.79 14.72 -26.28
CA ARG A 202 -6.54 14.55 -27.54
C ARG A 202 -6.90 13.08 -27.82
N GLN A 203 -6.04 12.15 -27.46
CA GLN A 203 -6.30 10.71 -27.57
C GLN A 203 -7.43 10.26 -26.63
N TYR A 204 -7.57 10.92 -25.47
CA TYR A 204 -8.59 10.64 -24.46
C TYR A 204 -9.47 11.87 -24.17
N PRO A 205 -10.36 12.27 -25.10
CA PRO A 205 -11.10 13.54 -25.00
C PRO A 205 -12.02 13.62 -23.77
N ALA A 206 -12.48 12.49 -23.23
CA ALA A 206 -13.24 12.46 -21.98
C ALA A 206 -12.46 13.08 -20.81
N LEU A 207 -11.14 12.90 -20.75
CA LEU A 207 -10.30 13.49 -19.71
C LEU A 207 -10.25 15.02 -19.80
N ALA A 208 -10.37 15.61 -20.99
CA ALA A 208 -10.45 17.06 -21.13
C ALA A 208 -11.73 17.64 -20.49
N THR A 209 -12.83 16.87 -20.51
CA THR A 209 -14.08 17.25 -19.86
C THR A 209 -14.00 17.06 -18.35
N LEU A 210 -13.36 15.99 -17.88
CA LEU A 210 -13.20 15.67 -16.46
C LEU A 210 -12.20 16.59 -15.77
N HIS A 211 -11.22 17.17 -16.51
CA HIS A 211 -10.24 18.13 -16.00
C HIS A 211 -10.38 19.49 -16.71
N PRO A 212 -11.43 20.28 -16.39
CA PRO A 212 -11.70 21.54 -17.05
C PRO A 212 -10.53 22.53 -16.85
N GLY A 213 -10.14 23.20 -17.93
CA GLY A 213 -9.01 24.15 -17.95
C GLY A 213 -7.65 23.54 -18.22
N LEU A 214 -7.44 22.22 -18.04
CA LEU A 214 -6.14 21.57 -18.24
C LEU A 214 -5.60 21.77 -19.67
N GLN A 215 -6.43 21.56 -20.69
CA GLN A 215 -6.03 21.75 -22.08
C GLN A 215 -5.61 23.20 -22.37
N ALA A 216 -6.33 24.18 -21.84
CA ALA A 216 -6.03 25.60 -22.01
C ALA A 216 -4.69 25.93 -21.31
N GLU A 217 -4.46 25.42 -20.11
CA GLU A 217 -3.20 25.58 -19.37
C GLU A 217 -2.02 25.02 -20.16
N LEU A 218 -2.10 23.76 -20.59
CA LEU A 218 -1.02 23.10 -21.37
C LEU A 218 -0.73 23.86 -22.66
N THR A 219 -1.77 24.35 -23.36
CA THR A 219 -1.63 25.14 -24.58
C THR A 219 -0.94 26.48 -24.31
N ARG A 220 -1.32 27.16 -23.23
CA ARG A 220 -0.68 28.41 -22.80
C ARG A 220 0.80 28.21 -22.46
N LEU A 221 1.14 27.14 -21.75
CA LEU A 221 2.53 26.80 -21.42
C LEU A 221 3.32 26.46 -22.69
N LEU A 222 2.71 25.75 -23.66
CA LEU A 222 3.35 25.40 -24.92
C LEU A 222 3.62 26.62 -25.79
N ALA A 223 2.87 27.70 -25.68
CA ALA A 223 3.12 28.96 -26.40
C ALA A 223 4.45 29.63 -25.94
N ARG A 224 4.88 29.40 -24.68
CA ARG A 224 6.15 29.92 -24.12
C ARG A 224 6.78 28.85 -23.22
N PRO A 225 7.39 27.80 -23.81
CA PRO A 225 8.00 26.73 -23.04
C PRO A 225 9.16 27.25 -22.20
N ASN A 226 9.26 26.78 -20.96
CA ASN A 226 10.36 27.14 -20.06
C ASN A 226 10.85 25.89 -19.30
N PRO A 227 11.97 25.26 -19.67
CA PRO A 227 12.49 24.07 -18.99
C PRO A 227 12.83 24.25 -17.52
N LYS A 228 12.93 25.51 -17.03
CA LYS A 228 13.13 25.83 -15.62
C LYS A 228 11.81 25.90 -14.82
N SER A 229 10.68 25.89 -15.53
CA SER A 229 9.35 25.90 -14.89
C SER A 229 8.81 24.48 -14.74
N PHE A 230 7.93 24.31 -13.74
CA PHE A 230 7.24 23.04 -13.48
C PHE A 230 5.74 23.19 -13.74
N TYR A 231 5.10 22.08 -14.06
CA TYR A 231 3.65 21.94 -14.10
C TYR A 231 3.24 20.56 -13.61
N ALA A 232 1.99 20.43 -13.18
CA ALA A 232 1.41 19.19 -12.69
C ALA A 232 0.51 18.55 -13.74
N VAL A 233 0.56 17.23 -13.84
CA VAL A 233 -0.29 16.41 -14.70
C VAL A 233 -1.07 15.45 -13.83
N PRO A 234 -2.43 15.45 -13.86
CA PRO A 234 -3.25 14.48 -13.13
C PRO A 234 -2.85 13.03 -13.46
N TYR A 235 -2.93 12.12 -12.51
CA TYR A 235 -2.62 10.70 -12.74
C TYR A 235 -3.47 10.11 -13.85
N SER A 236 -4.75 10.46 -13.92
CA SER A 236 -5.67 10.05 -14.97
C SER A 236 -5.15 10.36 -16.37
N LEU A 237 -4.45 11.50 -16.57
CA LEU A 237 -3.81 11.84 -17.85
C LEU A 237 -2.43 11.20 -17.97
N ALA A 238 -1.59 11.28 -16.93
CA ALA A 238 -0.22 10.75 -16.97
C ALA A 238 -0.21 9.25 -17.32
N TYR A 239 -1.18 8.51 -16.79
CA TYR A 239 -1.34 7.06 -16.94
C TYR A 239 -2.61 6.66 -17.71
N ALA A 240 -3.12 7.52 -18.61
CA ALA A 240 -4.42 7.39 -19.26
C ALA A 240 -4.66 6.02 -19.89
N ASP A 241 -3.67 5.47 -20.63
CA ASP A 241 -3.80 4.18 -21.32
C ASP A 241 -4.18 3.03 -20.36
N LYS A 242 -3.60 3.04 -19.17
CA LYS A 242 -3.82 2.04 -18.13
C LYS A 242 -5.08 2.31 -17.32
N LEU A 243 -5.31 3.56 -16.91
CA LEU A 243 -6.46 3.92 -16.07
C LEU A 243 -7.78 3.86 -16.83
N VAL A 244 -7.82 4.19 -18.11
CA VAL A 244 -9.01 3.98 -18.96
C VAL A 244 -9.34 2.49 -19.11
N ARG A 245 -8.32 1.63 -19.25
CA ARG A 245 -8.54 0.17 -19.26
C ARG A 245 -9.01 -0.34 -17.91
N ALA A 246 -8.41 0.11 -16.80
CA ALA A 246 -8.85 -0.26 -15.45
C ALA A 246 -10.30 0.18 -15.18
N HIS A 247 -10.68 1.39 -15.62
CA HIS A 247 -12.05 1.89 -15.58
C HIS A 247 -13.02 0.93 -16.29
N ALA A 248 -12.72 0.49 -17.50
CA ALA A 248 -13.57 -0.45 -18.24
C ALA A 248 -13.72 -1.79 -17.50
N LEU A 249 -12.62 -2.37 -17.02
CA LEU A 249 -12.61 -3.64 -16.30
C LEU A 249 -13.37 -3.58 -14.97
N LEU A 250 -13.27 -2.46 -14.24
CA LEU A 250 -14.03 -2.26 -13.00
C LEU A 250 -15.53 -2.19 -13.26
N ASN A 251 -15.97 -1.55 -14.36
CA ASN A 251 -17.37 -1.55 -14.75
C ASN A 251 -17.86 -2.93 -15.20
N GLU A 252 -17.02 -3.70 -15.92
CA GLU A 252 -17.34 -5.10 -16.24
C GLU A 252 -17.49 -5.95 -14.96
N ALA A 253 -16.56 -5.83 -14.02
CA ALA A 253 -16.62 -6.50 -12.72
C ALA A 253 -17.89 -6.13 -11.94
N ALA A 254 -18.24 -4.82 -11.92
CA ALA A 254 -19.45 -4.32 -11.28
C ALA A 254 -20.71 -4.96 -11.87
N ASN A 255 -20.81 -5.04 -13.20
CA ASN A 255 -21.96 -5.66 -13.87
C ASN A 255 -22.09 -7.15 -13.56
N LEU A 256 -20.96 -7.87 -13.42
CA LEU A 256 -20.95 -9.29 -13.08
C LEU A 256 -21.43 -9.55 -11.64
N VAL A 257 -21.03 -8.69 -10.69
CA VAL A 257 -21.31 -8.91 -9.26
C VAL A 257 -22.63 -8.28 -8.79
N GLU A 258 -23.28 -7.43 -9.59
CA GLU A 258 -24.40 -6.59 -9.18
C GLU A 258 -25.57 -7.37 -8.56
N LYS A 259 -25.91 -8.51 -9.14
CA LYS A 259 -27.01 -9.36 -8.62
C LYS A 259 -26.66 -10.02 -7.28
N ASP A 260 -25.40 -10.31 -7.05
CA ASP A 260 -24.93 -10.98 -5.85
C ASP A 260 -24.60 -9.97 -4.74
N ASP A 261 -23.97 -8.82 -5.09
CA ASP A 261 -23.62 -7.73 -4.15
C ASP A 261 -23.73 -6.37 -4.85
N GLU A 262 -24.91 -5.74 -4.73
CA GLU A 262 -25.20 -4.41 -5.31
C GLU A 262 -24.32 -3.31 -4.71
N GLU A 263 -24.02 -3.38 -3.41
CA GLU A 263 -23.19 -2.37 -2.74
C GLU A 263 -21.74 -2.43 -3.23
N PHE A 264 -21.21 -3.63 -3.42
CA PHE A 264 -19.87 -3.81 -3.98
C PHE A 264 -19.83 -3.36 -5.45
N ALA A 265 -20.86 -3.67 -6.24
CA ALA A 265 -20.98 -3.20 -7.62
C ALA A 265 -21.00 -1.66 -7.70
N ARG A 266 -21.76 -0.99 -6.82
CA ARG A 266 -21.79 0.48 -6.71
C ARG A 266 -20.42 1.05 -6.36
N TYR A 267 -19.72 0.45 -5.40
CA TYR A 267 -18.37 0.85 -5.06
C TYR A 267 -17.42 0.74 -6.26
N LEU A 268 -17.44 -0.37 -7.00
CA LEU A 268 -16.58 -0.57 -8.16
C LEU A 268 -16.85 0.49 -9.26
N ARG A 269 -18.12 0.86 -9.50
CA ARG A 269 -18.48 1.94 -10.44
C ARG A 269 -17.99 3.31 -9.98
N ASN A 270 -18.15 3.63 -8.71
CA ASN A 270 -17.64 4.88 -8.16
C ASN A 270 -16.12 4.93 -8.29
N ARG A 271 -15.43 3.86 -7.89
CA ARG A 271 -13.97 3.76 -7.98
C ARG A 271 -13.47 3.82 -9.43
N SER A 272 -14.19 3.23 -10.36
CA SER A 272 -13.85 3.32 -11.78
C SER A 272 -13.84 4.76 -12.27
N ARG A 273 -14.82 5.57 -11.85
CA ARG A 273 -14.91 7.00 -12.14
C ARG A 273 -13.78 7.78 -11.47
N ASP A 274 -13.51 7.51 -10.18
CA ASP A 274 -12.47 8.17 -9.40
C ASP A 274 -11.10 8.07 -10.08
N LEU A 275 -10.80 6.93 -10.73
CA LEU A 275 -9.55 6.73 -11.47
C LEU A 275 -9.40 7.66 -12.69
N LEU A 276 -10.50 8.21 -13.21
CA LEU A 276 -10.47 9.14 -14.34
C LEU A 276 -10.57 10.60 -13.91
N THR A 277 -11.06 10.87 -12.70
CA THR A 277 -11.22 12.22 -12.16
C THR A 277 -10.12 12.63 -11.20
N ASP A 278 -9.33 11.66 -10.69
CA ASP A 278 -8.40 11.80 -9.56
C ASP A 278 -9.09 12.28 -8.25
N ASP A 279 -10.43 12.37 -8.24
CA ASP A 279 -11.26 12.65 -7.07
C ASP A 279 -11.80 11.33 -6.50
N TYR A 280 -11.33 10.94 -5.33
CA TYR A 280 -11.65 9.66 -4.71
C TYR A 280 -12.81 9.72 -3.71
N GLU A 281 -13.45 10.89 -3.53
CA GLU A 281 -14.50 11.05 -2.52
C GLU A 281 -15.65 10.05 -2.71
N SER A 282 -16.12 9.86 -3.95
CA SER A 282 -17.29 9.00 -4.20
C SER A 282 -17.03 7.51 -3.94
N GLY A 283 -15.86 7.04 -4.31
CA GLY A 283 -15.44 5.66 -4.05
C GLY A 283 -15.12 5.41 -2.58
N ASP A 284 -14.41 6.33 -1.93
CA ASP A 284 -14.09 6.23 -0.52
C ASP A 284 -15.35 6.31 0.36
N ALA A 285 -16.27 7.20 0.04
CA ALA A 285 -17.57 7.26 0.71
C ALA A 285 -18.35 5.94 0.58
N ALA A 286 -18.44 5.38 -0.64
CA ALA A 286 -19.11 4.11 -0.86
C ALA A 286 -18.40 2.98 -0.11
N TRP A 287 -17.05 2.95 -0.11
CA TRP A 287 -16.26 1.93 0.57
C TRP A 287 -16.47 1.93 2.08
N VAL A 288 -16.49 3.12 2.69
CA VAL A 288 -16.61 3.28 4.15
C VAL A 288 -18.06 3.12 4.63
N THR A 289 -19.06 3.43 3.81
CA THR A 289 -20.48 3.41 4.24
C THR A 289 -21.23 2.14 3.84
N SER A 290 -20.66 1.31 2.95
CA SER A 290 -21.30 0.08 2.48
C SER A 290 -20.89 -1.16 3.28
N ARG A 291 -21.69 -2.21 3.13
CA ARG A 291 -21.46 -3.52 3.73
C ARG A 291 -21.40 -4.57 2.64
N PHE A 292 -20.22 -4.78 2.12
CA PHE A 292 -19.96 -5.83 1.14
C PHE A 292 -20.15 -7.22 1.74
N LYS A 293 -20.54 -8.18 0.90
CA LYS A 293 -20.80 -9.55 1.34
C LYS A 293 -19.52 -10.38 1.46
N ASN A 294 -19.09 -10.99 0.37
CA ASN A 294 -17.98 -11.96 0.38
C ASN A 294 -16.67 -11.40 -0.16
N LEU A 295 -16.71 -10.35 -0.97
CA LEU A 295 -15.53 -9.69 -1.51
C LEU A 295 -15.39 -8.27 -0.98
N ASN A 296 -14.14 -7.83 -0.84
CA ASN A 296 -13.77 -6.44 -0.64
C ASN A 296 -12.55 -6.12 -1.50
N ALA A 297 -12.36 -4.86 -1.86
CA ALA A 297 -11.18 -4.44 -2.60
C ALA A 297 -10.73 -3.04 -2.15
N GLN A 298 -9.45 -2.93 -1.81
CA GLN A 298 -8.78 -1.64 -1.66
C GLN A 298 -8.21 -1.27 -3.03
N ILE A 299 -8.73 -0.23 -3.66
CA ILE A 299 -8.35 0.19 -5.02
C ILE A 299 -8.04 1.68 -5.00
N GLY A 300 -6.82 2.06 -5.35
CA GLY A 300 -6.47 3.48 -5.43
C GLY A 300 -5.00 3.76 -5.18
N SER A 301 -4.70 5.02 -4.89
CA SER A 301 -3.38 5.48 -4.44
C SER A 301 -3.56 6.25 -3.15
N TYR A 302 -2.97 5.78 -2.05
CA TYR A 302 -3.22 6.31 -0.71
C TYR A 302 -1.94 6.64 0.04
N GLU A 303 -0.91 5.82 -0.07
CA GLU A 303 0.29 5.90 0.74
C GLU A 303 1.41 6.64 0.02
N VAL A 304 2.18 7.42 0.78
CA VAL A 304 3.20 8.35 0.26
C VAL A 304 4.63 7.89 0.52
N TYR A 305 4.84 6.70 1.08
CA TYR A 305 6.15 6.23 1.57
C TYR A 305 7.26 6.20 0.52
N ALA A 306 6.90 6.05 -0.76
CA ALA A 306 7.88 6.03 -1.84
C ALA A 306 8.21 7.41 -2.43
N ASP A 307 7.54 8.49 -1.97
CA ASP A 307 7.90 9.87 -2.27
C ASP A 307 8.91 10.38 -1.23
N ASP A 308 10.18 10.10 -1.45
CA ASP A 308 11.28 10.54 -0.59
C ASP A 308 11.74 11.98 -0.87
N LEU A 309 11.07 12.73 -1.78
CA LEU A 309 11.34 14.14 -2.01
C LEU A 309 10.48 15.05 -1.13
N TYR A 310 9.15 14.86 -1.13
CA TYR A 310 8.20 15.68 -0.37
C TYR A 310 7.30 14.89 0.58
N GLY A 311 7.16 13.59 0.40
CA GLY A 311 6.22 12.75 1.15
C GLY A 311 4.76 13.11 0.88
N VAL A 312 4.41 13.50 -0.37
CA VAL A 312 3.05 13.93 -0.72
C VAL A 312 2.43 13.11 -1.86
N LYS A 313 3.25 12.56 -2.77
CA LYS A 313 2.74 11.77 -3.90
C LYS A 313 2.32 10.38 -3.45
N THR A 314 1.11 9.98 -3.82
CA THR A 314 0.57 8.67 -3.49
C THR A 314 0.90 7.64 -4.57
N PHE A 315 1.03 6.38 -4.18
CA PHE A 315 1.39 5.29 -5.08
C PHE A 315 0.25 4.29 -5.25
N PHE A 316 0.10 3.75 -6.47
CA PHE A 316 -0.98 2.82 -6.77
C PHE A 316 -0.85 1.52 -5.98
N ALA A 317 -1.97 1.12 -5.40
CA ALA A 317 -2.16 -0.06 -4.60
C ALA A 317 -3.49 -0.74 -4.94
N PHE A 318 -3.48 -2.05 -5.01
CA PHE A 318 -4.69 -2.85 -5.17
C PHE A 318 -4.60 -4.09 -4.28
N SER A 319 -5.60 -4.28 -3.42
CA SER A 319 -5.73 -5.47 -2.58
C SER A 319 -7.11 -6.07 -2.78
N LEU A 320 -7.18 -7.33 -3.20
CA LEU A 320 -8.41 -8.08 -3.34
C LEU A 320 -8.55 -9.04 -2.17
N LEU A 321 -9.68 -8.97 -1.49
CA LEU A 321 -9.91 -9.56 -0.20
C LEU A 321 -11.18 -10.43 -0.21
N SER A 322 -11.13 -11.57 0.45
CA SER A 322 -12.26 -12.44 0.73
C SER A 322 -12.68 -12.29 2.19
N THR A 323 -13.96 -12.04 2.45
CA THR A 323 -14.49 -11.77 3.80
C THR A 323 -14.57 -13.04 4.64
N ARG A 324 -14.03 -13.00 5.85
CA ARG A 324 -14.26 -14.00 6.89
C ARG A 324 -15.50 -13.61 7.68
N SER A 325 -16.66 -14.02 7.17
CA SER A 325 -17.96 -13.49 7.63
C SER A 325 -18.23 -13.69 9.13
N GLN A 326 -17.92 -14.87 9.68
CA GLN A 326 -18.15 -15.16 11.10
C GLN A 326 -17.28 -14.27 12.01
N GLU A 327 -16.00 -14.13 11.70
CA GLU A 327 -15.07 -13.30 12.46
C GLU A 327 -15.39 -11.81 12.32
N THR A 328 -15.78 -11.39 11.12
CA THR A 328 -16.22 -10.02 10.85
C THR A 328 -17.46 -9.66 11.66
N GLU A 329 -18.44 -10.55 11.75
CA GLU A 329 -19.66 -10.30 12.53
C GLU A 329 -19.40 -10.31 14.06
N ALA A 330 -18.54 -11.22 14.54
CA ALA A 330 -18.10 -11.20 15.93
C ALA A 330 -17.42 -9.88 16.31
N LEU A 331 -16.54 -9.39 15.43
CA LEU A 331 -15.86 -8.11 15.62
C LEU A 331 -16.85 -6.94 15.59
N ARG A 332 -17.77 -6.89 14.63
CA ARG A 332 -18.81 -5.86 14.57
C ARG A 332 -19.68 -5.83 15.81
N LYS A 333 -19.97 -6.99 16.39
CA LYS A 333 -20.71 -7.08 17.66
C LYS A 333 -19.91 -6.47 18.82
N ALA A 334 -18.61 -6.74 18.91
CA ALA A 334 -17.73 -6.15 19.92
C ALA A 334 -17.61 -4.63 19.76
N MET A 335 -17.60 -4.12 18.52
CA MET A 335 -17.56 -2.67 18.24
C MET A 335 -18.79 -1.91 18.73
N LYS A 336 -19.95 -2.55 18.90
CA LYS A 336 -21.14 -1.90 19.46
C LYS A 336 -21.01 -1.48 20.93
N GLY A 337 -19.98 -1.95 21.63
CA GLY A 337 -19.65 -1.54 23.00
C GLY A 337 -18.50 -0.54 23.08
N LEU A 338 -18.11 0.07 21.97
CA LEU A 338 -16.91 0.90 21.91
C LEU A 338 -16.98 2.13 22.83
N GLN A 339 -18.16 2.77 22.94
CA GLN A 339 -18.34 3.89 23.86
C GLN A 339 -18.13 3.47 25.32
N ALA A 340 -18.64 2.30 25.73
CA ALA A 340 -18.42 1.80 27.09
C ALA A 340 -16.95 1.47 27.36
N LEU A 341 -16.21 1.02 26.36
CA LEU A 341 -14.76 0.82 26.47
C LEU A 341 -14.03 2.17 26.59
N GLU A 342 -14.39 3.17 25.77
CA GLU A 342 -13.86 4.53 25.88
C GLU A 342 -14.11 5.12 27.26
N ASP A 343 -15.33 5.03 27.78
CA ASP A 343 -15.74 5.56 29.08
C ASP A 343 -15.05 4.86 30.28
N SER A 344 -14.48 3.67 30.05
CA SER A 344 -13.72 2.92 31.05
C SER A 344 -12.25 3.31 31.13
N LEU A 345 -11.73 4.09 30.17
CA LEU A 345 -10.32 4.46 30.16
C LEU A 345 -9.97 5.43 31.31
N PRO A 346 -8.73 5.41 31.83
CA PRO A 346 -8.37 6.11 33.06
C PRO A 346 -8.05 7.60 32.83
N TYR A 347 -9.02 8.36 32.28
CA TYR A 347 -8.92 9.83 32.16
C TYR A 347 -10.31 10.50 32.26
N GLU A 348 -10.36 11.83 32.48
CA GLU A 348 -11.58 12.50 32.93
C GLU A 348 -12.57 12.94 31.84
N ARG A 349 -12.10 13.14 30.59
CA ARG A 349 -12.92 13.72 29.52
C ARG A 349 -12.98 12.75 28.35
N HIS A 350 -13.95 11.84 28.40
CA HIS A 350 -14.19 10.88 27.34
C HIS A 350 -14.80 11.53 26.12
N LYS A 351 -14.34 11.12 24.94
CA LYS A 351 -14.90 11.55 23.67
C LYS A 351 -16.10 10.70 23.28
N LYS A 352 -16.94 11.24 22.38
CA LYS A 352 -17.97 10.43 21.74
C LYS A 352 -17.33 9.61 20.62
N VAL A 353 -17.45 8.30 20.70
CA VAL A 353 -16.90 7.35 19.74
C VAL A 353 -18.01 6.86 18.80
N ARG A 354 -17.68 6.68 17.52
CA ARG A 354 -18.58 6.02 16.58
C ARG A 354 -18.51 4.52 16.79
N GLU A 355 -19.67 3.88 16.94
CA GLU A 355 -19.79 2.43 17.08
C GLU A 355 -20.07 1.72 15.74
N ASP A 356 -20.38 2.49 14.69
CA ASP A 356 -20.69 2.00 13.36
C ASP A 356 -19.47 1.98 12.41
N ILE A 357 -18.25 1.92 12.97
CA ILE A 357 -17.02 1.87 12.21
C ILE A 357 -17.01 0.63 11.33
N PRO A 358 -16.83 0.75 10.01
CA PRO A 358 -16.68 -0.40 9.14
C PRO A 358 -15.39 -1.14 9.46
N VAL A 359 -15.53 -2.36 9.88
CA VAL A 359 -14.42 -3.24 10.26
C VAL A 359 -14.67 -4.62 9.68
N GLY A 360 -13.62 -5.28 9.21
CA GLY A 360 -13.73 -6.63 8.71
C GLY A 360 -12.43 -7.41 8.80
N VAL A 361 -12.61 -8.72 8.92
CA VAL A 361 -11.53 -9.71 8.86
C VAL A 361 -11.57 -10.37 7.50
N TYR A 362 -10.43 -10.39 6.83
CA TYR A 362 -10.33 -10.82 5.44
C TYR A 362 -9.16 -11.79 5.24
N ASP A 363 -9.28 -12.62 4.24
CA ASP A 363 -8.15 -13.32 3.64
C ASP A 363 -7.74 -12.59 2.34
N ILE A 364 -6.46 -12.35 2.16
CA ILE A 364 -5.92 -11.80 0.92
C ILE A 364 -6.10 -12.85 -0.18
N VAL A 365 -6.75 -12.43 -1.27
CA VAL A 365 -6.78 -13.18 -2.53
C VAL A 365 -5.59 -12.79 -3.38
N ALA A 366 -5.32 -11.49 -3.53
CA ALA A 366 -4.15 -10.98 -4.23
C ALA A 366 -3.86 -9.52 -3.86
N ASP A 367 -2.57 -9.18 -3.74
CA ASP A 367 -2.06 -7.84 -3.56
C ASP A 367 -1.18 -7.42 -4.73
N PHE A 368 -1.33 -6.15 -5.17
CA PHE A 368 -0.59 -5.57 -6.28
C PHE A 368 -0.10 -4.15 -5.93
N GLY A 369 0.99 -3.76 -6.56
CA GLY A 369 1.61 -2.44 -6.34
C GLY A 369 2.01 -2.25 -4.88
N GLN A 370 1.76 -1.07 -4.35
CA GLN A 370 2.16 -0.74 -2.97
C GLN A 370 1.49 -1.60 -1.89
N ALA A 371 0.36 -2.26 -2.18
CA ALA A 371 -0.27 -3.20 -1.25
C ALA A 371 0.61 -4.44 -0.98
N ARG A 372 1.49 -4.81 -1.93
CA ARG A 372 2.46 -5.91 -1.77
C ARG A 372 3.55 -5.50 -0.79
N GLY A 373 3.41 -5.82 0.44
CA GLY A 373 4.38 -5.47 1.47
C GLY A 373 4.14 -6.21 2.78
N GLY A 374 3.13 -7.10 2.78
CA GLY A 374 2.76 -7.85 3.98
C GLY A 374 2.01 -7.00 5.00
N ASN A 375 1.25 -6.01 4.56
CA ASN A 375 0.38 -5.24 5.44
C ASN A 375 -0.55 -6.18 6.21
N THR A 376 -0.52 -6.12 7.52
CA THR A 376 -1.36 -6.93 8.41
C THR A 376 -2.73 -6.30 8.64
N ALA A 377 -2.75 -4.99 8.78
CA ALA A 377 -3.95 -4.19 8.92
C ALA A 377 -3.85 -2.90 8.08
N THR A 378 -4.98 -2.28 7.79
CA THR A 378 -5.05 -1.01 7.06
C THR A 378 -6.24 -0.21 7.57
N ILE A 379 -6.02 1.08 7.85
CA ILE A 379 -7.05 2.05 8.21
C ILE A 379 -7.09 3.13 7.13
N LEU A 380 -8.17 3.22 6.36
CA LEU A 380 -8.31 4.15 5.24
C LEU A 380 -9.72 4.76 5.17
N PRO A 381 -9.92 5.89 4.51
CA PRO A 381 -8.93 6.73 3.81
C PRO A 381 -8.04 7.55 4.75
N ASN A 382 -6.86 7.95 4.27
CA ASN A 382 -5.91 8.78 5.02
C ASN A 382 -6.30 10.27 5.03
N GLU A 383 -7.02 10.72 4.00
CA GLU A 383 -7.40 12.11 3.83
C GLU A 383 -8.34 12.58 4.97
N SER A 384 -7.88 13.52 5.79
CA SER A 384 -8.58 13.96 7.00
C SER A 384 -10.00 14.49 6.74
N PHE A 385 -10.25 15.09 5.58
CA PHE A 385 -11.58 15.55 5.18
C PHE A 385 -12.54 14.36 5.01
N LEU A 386 -12.12 13.31 4.28
CA LEU A 386 -12.90 12.10 4.05
C LEU A 386 -13.14 11.34 5.35
N ALA A 387 -12.07 11.17 6.14
CA ALA A 387 -12.15 10.51 7.44
C ALA A 387 -13.13 11.20 8.41
N ARG A 388 -13.17 12.54 8.43
CA ARG A 388 -14.15 13.27 9.25
C ARG A 388 -15.58 13.17 8.74
N ARG A 389 -15.76 13.16 7.42
CA ARG A 389 -17.09 13.16 6.80
C ARG A 389 -17.75 11.79 6.77
N TYR A 390 -17.01 10.78 6.39
CA TYR A 390 -17.52 9.42 6.16
C TYR A 390 -17.01 8.39 7.17
N GLY A 391 -15.92 8.67 7.87
CA GLY A 391 -15.20 7.73 8.72
C GLY A 391 -14.06 7.05 8.00
N ARG A 392 -13.57 5.97 8.61
CA ARG A 392 -12.52 5.09 8.08
C ARG A 392 -12.97 3.64 8.16
N THR A 393 -12.42 2.79 7.32
CA THR A 393 -12.61 1.34 7.41
C THR A 393 -11.34 0.67 7.90
N ILE A 394 -11.49 -0.38 8.71
CA ILE A 394 -10.38 -1.22 9.19
C ILE A 394 -10.44 -2.55 8.44
N LEU A 395 -9.36 -2.89 7.78
CA LEU A 395 -9.18 -4.16 7.08
C LEU A 395 -8.09 -4.97 7.77
N LEU A 396 -8.43 -6.14 8.28
CA LEU A 396 -7.49 -7.07 8.93
C LEU A 396 -7.25 -8.26 8.04
N ARG A 397 -5.99 -8.56 7.76
CA ARG A 397 -5.57 -9.61 6.81
C ARG A 397 -5.20 -10.89 7.55
N SER A 398 -6.18 -11.74 7.78
CA SER A 398 -6.07 -12.93 8.61
C SER A 398 -5.06 -13.94 8.12
N ASN A 399 -5.07 -14.26 6.82
CA ASN A 399 -4.20 -15.28 6.25
C ASN A 399 -2.71 -14.89 6.14
N ILE A 400 -2.37 -13.61 6.30
CA ILE A 400 -0.99 -13.16 6.56
C ILE A 400 -0.67 -13.28 8.05
N MET A 401 -1.52 -12.75 8.91
CA MET A 401 -1.25 -12.66 10.35
C MET A 401 -1.15 -14.03 11.03
N ARG A 402 -1.95 -14.99 10.55
CA ARG A 402 -2.01 -16.36 11.07
C ARG A 402 -1.20 -17.36 10.27
N ASN A 403 -0.49 -16.91 9.23
CA ASN A 403 0.33 -17.84 8.44
C ASN A 403 1.48 -18.40 9.29
N PRO A 404 1.61 -19.73 9.41
CA PRO A 404 2.61 -20.33 10.31
C PRO A 404 4.05 -20.04 9.87
N ASP A 405 4.32 -19.92 8.57
CA ASP A 405 5.66 -19.61 8.08
C ASP A 405 6.07 -18.17 8.44
N LEU A 406 5.15 -17.21 8.29
CA LEU A 406 5.37 -15.81 8.68
C LEU A 406 5.44 -15.65 10.19
N PHE A 407 4.55 -16.32 10.91
CA PHE A 407 4.53 -16.31 12.38
C PHE A 407 5.79 -16.93 12.99
N GLY A 408 6.40 -17.92 12.34
CA GLY A 408 7.66 -18.53 12.79
C GLY A 408 8.80 -17.53 12.98
N GLY A 409 8.85 -16.46 12.20
CA GLY A 409 9.80 -15.36 12.38
C GLY A 409 9.53 -14.55 13.68
N THR A 410 8.25 -14.33 14.00
CA THR A 410 7.84 -13.67 15.25
C THR A 410 8.15 -14.55 16.47
N SER A 411 7.86 -15.86 16.38
CA SER A 411 8.17 -16.84 17.43
C SER A 411 9.66 -16.85 17.79
N LYS A 412 10.54 -16.91 16.79
CA LYS A 412 12.00 -16.87 17.01
C LYS A 412 12.46 -15.59 17.71
N ARG A 413 11.89 -14.44 17.37
CA ARG A 413 12.21 -13.17 18.07
C ARG A 413 11.72 -13.19 19.51
N TRP A 414 10.53 -13.71 19.75
CA TRP A 414 9.96 -13.89 21.08
C TRP A 414 10.83 -14.80 21.94
N GLU A 415 11.21 -15.97 21.43
CA GLU A 415 12.08 -16.93 22.10
C GLU A 415 13.46 -16.35 22.45
N ALA A 416 13.97 -15.44 21.63
CA ALA A 416 15.24 -14.75 21.89
C ALA A 416 15.13 -13.62 22.93
N ALA A 417 13.94 -13.03 23.11
CA ALA A 417 13.74 -11.85 23.95
C ALA A 417 13.09 -12.15 25.30
N VAL A 418 12.38 -13.28 25.43
CA VAL A 418 11.55 -13.62 26.58
C VAL A 418 12.07 -14.86 27.28
N ALA A 419 11.88 -14.96 28.60
CA ALA A 419 12.29 -16.10 29.37
C ALA A 419 11.61 -17.41 28.90
N PRO A 420 12.31 -18.55 28.88
CA PRO A 420 11.79 -19.82 28.32
C PRO A 420 10.46 -20.30 28.92
N ALA A 421 10.18 -19.97 30.17
CA ALA A 421 8.92 -20.31 30.83
C ALA A 421 7.68 -19.70 30.15
N HIS A 422 7.86 -18.64 29.36
CA HIS A 422 6.79 -17.89 28.68
C HIS A 422 6.77 -18.06 27.15
N HIS A 423 7.67 -18.89 26.58
CA HIS A 423 7.76 -19.04 25.11
C HIS A 423 6.44 -19.51 24.49
N GLN A 424 5.71 -20.41 25.17
CA GLN A 424 4.45 -20.99 24.71
C GLN A 424 3.23 -20.03 24.83
N GLU A 425 3.41 -18.88 25.47
CA GLU A 425 2.32 -17.90 25.63
C GLU A 425 2.07 -17.12 24.33
N LEU A 426 3.09 -16.96 23.49
CA LEU A 426 2.93 -16.37 22.18
C LEU A 426 2.20 -17.33 21.21
N THR A 427 1.05 -16.92 20.72
CA THR A 427 0.29 -17.64 19.71
C THR A 427 -0.01 -16.74 18.51
N SER A 428 -0.21 -17.31 17.32
CA SER A 428 -0.61 -16.54 16.15
C SER A 428 -1.99 -15.89 16.36
N GLU A 429 -2.86 -16.54 17.09
CA GLU A 429 -4.19 -16.03 17.42
C GLU A 429 -4.11 -14.84 18.40
N GLY A 430 -3.30 -14.93 19.46
CA GLY A 430 -3.05 -13.81 20.36
C GLY A 430 -2.45 -12.61 19.66
N ASN A 431 -1.44 -12.84 18.80
CA ASN A 431 -0.85 -11.80 17.99
C ASN A 431 -1.87 -11.13 17.03
N PHE A 432 -2.80 -11.92 16.46
CA PHE A 432 -3.89 -11.40 15.65
C PHE A 432 -4.82 -10.48 16.47
N TYR A 433 -5.31 -10.93 17.62
CA TYR A 433 -6.21 -10.13 18.46
C TYR A 433 -5.53 -8.89 19.03
N ARG A 434 -4.26 -8.99 19.43
CA ARG A 434 -3.48 -7.83 19.89
C ARG A 434 -3.40 -6.77 18.78
N THR A 435 -3.03 -7.15 17.57
CA THR A 435 -2.95 -6.21 16.42
C THR A 435 -4.31 -5.60 16.11
N LEU A 436 -5.38 -6.42 16.10
CA LEU A 436 -6.73 -5.93 15.85
C LEU A 436 -7.14 -4.84 16.84
N TRP A 437 -6.95 -5.08 18.14
CA TRP A 437 -7.35 -4.10 19.16
C TRP A 437 -6.37 -2.95 19.31
N HIS A 438 -5.14 -3.09 18.86
CA HIS A 438 -4.24 -1.97 18.63
C HIS A 438 -4.85 -0.99 17.59
N GLU A 439 -5.28 -1.50 16.43
CA GLU A 439 -5.92 -0.67 15.41
C GLU A 439 -7.22 0.00 15.92
N VAL A 440 -8.01 -0.71 16.71
CA VAL A 440 -9.17 -0.13 17.39
C VAL A 440 -8.74 0.90 18.45
N GLY A 441 -7.61 0.69 19.11
CA GLY A 441 -7.03 1.60 20.09
C GLY A 441 -6.73 2.99 19.53
N HIS A 442 -6.47 3.12 18.21
CA HIS A 442 -6.35 4.41 17.55
C HIS A 442 -7.65 5.25 17.56
N TYR A 443 -8.81 4.60 17.66
CA TYR A 443 -10.10 5.29 17.78
C TYR A 443 -10.43 5.71 19.21
N LEU A 444 -9.83 5.04 20.20
CA LEU A 444 -10.08 5.26 21.61
C LEU A 444 -9.02 6.16 22.24
N GLY A 445 -9.32 6.68 23.44
CA GLY A 445 -8.40 7.48 24.21
C GLY A 445 -8.33 8.95 23.78
N VAL A 446 -7.43 9.68 24.41
CA VAL A 446 -7.28 11.12 24.26
C VAL A 446 -6.80 11.50 22.85
N ASP A 447 -7.43 12.49 22.22
CA ASP A 447 -7.05 13.06 20.92
C ASP A 447 -6.81 14.58 20.96
N VAL A 448 -7.20 15.21 22.07
CA VAL A 448 -6.98 16.65 22.32
C VAL A 448 -6.37 16.90 23.68
N THR A 449 -5.63 17.99 23.81
CA THR A 449 -5.12 18.46 25.11
C THR A 449 -6.26 18.97 26.02
N LYS A 450 -5.96 19.23 27.30
CA LYS A 450 -6.91 19.86 28.22
C LYS A 450 -7.40 21.24 27.77
N THR A 451 -6.63 21.90 26.89
CA THR A 451 -6.96 23.21 26.30
C THR A 451 -7.65 23.11 24.95
N GLY A 452 -7.93 21.89 24.45
CA GLY A 452 -8.63 21.65 23.17
C GLY A 452 -7.73 21.72 21.92
N GLN A 453 -6.41 21.68 22.09
CA GLN A 453 -5.47 21.59 20.97
C GLN A 453 -5.34 20.11 20.55
N ASP A 454 -5.28 19.83 19.24
CA ASP A 454 -5.04 18.49 18.71
C ASP A 454 -3.69 17.95 19.24
N LEU A 455 -3.66 16.66 19.65
CA LEU A 455 -2.46 16.07 20.25
C LEU A 455 -1.29 16.00 19.29
N ASP A 456 -1.52 15.75 18.00
CA ASP A 456 -0.47 15.74 16.98
C ASP A 456 0.23 17.10 16.85
N VAL A 457 -0.52 18.19 16.99
CA VAL A 457 0.02 19.56 17.00
C VAL A 457 0.78 19.86 18.30
N ALA A 458 0.29 19.36 19.45
CA ALA A 458 0.88 19.59 20.75
C ALA A 458 2.17 18.78 20.97
N LEU A 459 2.21 17.55 20.48
CA LEU A 459 3.31 16.59 20.65
C LEU A 459 4.39 16.69 19.57
N GLN A 460 4.09 17.35 18.45
CA GLN A 460 5.02 17.59 17.34
C GLN A 460 5.69 16.29 16.85
N GLU A 461 7.03 16.20 16.86
CA GLU A 461 7.80 15.04 16.45
C GLU A 461 7.56 13.78 17.29
N ASN A 462 7.04 13.92 18.51
CA ASN A 462 6.72 12.79 19.38
C ASN A 462 5.31 12.22 19.14
N SER A 463 4.48 12.87 18.33
CA SER A 463 3.07 12.53 18.14
C SER A 463 2.89 11.08 17.70
N SER A 464 3.62 10.64 16.67
CA SER A 464 3.51 9.28 16.14
C SER A 464 3.86 8.21 17.19
N ALA A 465 4.98 8.37 17.90
CA ALA A 465 5.41 7.41 18.92
C ALA A 465 4.42 7.32 20.08
N MET A 466 3.84 8.45 20.49
CA MET A 466 2.86 8.49 21.57
C MET A 466 1.51 7.92 21.17
N GLU A 467 1.10 8.09 19.90
CA GLU A 467 -0.13 7.52 19.36
C GLU A 467 -0.05 5.99 19.26
N GLU A 468 1.07 5.44 18.78
CA GLU A 468 1.32 4.00 18.75
C GLU A 468 1.33 3.40 20.16
N MET A 469 2.02 4.05 21.10
CA MET A 469 2.03 3.62 22.51
C MET A 469 0.63 3.67 23.11
N LYS A 470 -0.16 4.71 22.84
CA LYS A 470 -1.56 4.82 23.29
C LYS A 470 -2.38 3.66 22.75
N ALA A 471 -2.28 3.35 21.46
CA ALA A 471 -3.01 2.26 20.84
C ALA A 471 -2.69 0.89 21.49
N ASP A 472 -1.42 0.61 21.73
CA ASP A 472 -0.99 -0.59 22.44
C ASP A 472 -1.54 -0.64 23.89
N LEU A 473 -1.39 0.43 24.66
CA LEU A 473 -1.87 0.47 26.06
C LEU A 473 -3.39 0.35 26.16
N VAL A 474 -4.13 1.01 25.25
CA VAL A 474 -5.60 0.91 25.21
C VAL A 474 -6.02 -0.51 24.88
N SER A 475 -5.37 -1.17 23.90
CA SER A 475 -5.69 -2.56 23.54
C SER A 475 -5.56 -3.52 24.72
N LEU A 476 -4.52 -3.38 25.53
CA LEU A 476 -4.31 -4.17 26.74
C LEU A 476 -5.30 -3.82 27.85
N PHE A 477 -5.58 -2.53 28.05
CA PHE A 477 -6.50 -2.06 29.09
C PHE A 477 -7.92 -2.57 28.86
N VAL A 478 -8.43 -2.57 27.62
CA VAL A 478 -9.79 -3.01 27.31
C VAL A 478 -9.95 -4.54 27.21
N ALA A 479 -8.84 -5.30 27.17
CA ALA A 479 -8.87 -6.74 26.91
C ALA A 479 -9.72 -7.52 27.92
N GLU A 480 -9.66 -7.19 29.23
CA GLU A 480 -10.49 -7.84 30.24
C GLU A 480 -11.99 -7.47 30.13
N ALA A 481 -12.30 -6.23 29.72
CA ALA A 481 -13.67 -5.84 29.43
C ALA A 481 -14.25 -6.62 28.24
N LEU A 482 -13.46 -6.84 27.21
CA LEU A 482 -13.82 -7.65 26.04
C LEU A 482 -14.08 -9.12 26.41
N ARG A 483 -13.28 -9.68 27.32
CA ARG A 483 -13.52 -11.01 27.86
C ARG A 483 -14.87 -11.08 28.62
N LYS A 484 -15.15 -10.10 29.45
CA LYS A 484 -16.44 -10.04 30.21
C LYS A 484 -17.63 -9.90 29.25
N GLN A 485 -17.45 -9.25 28.11
CA GLN A 485 -18.46 -9.15 27.04
C GLN A 485 -18.58 -10.44 26.19
N GLY A 486 -17.74 -11.45 26.45
CA GLY A 486 -17.73 -12.72 25.71
C GLY A 486 -17.06 -12.66 24.34
N TYR A 487 -16.29 -11.61 24.06
CA TYR A 487 -15.48 -11.51 22.85
C TYR A 487 -14.21 -12.37 22.93
N TYR A 488 -13.54 -12.34 24.10
CA TYR A 488 -12.39 -13.21 24.37
C TYR A 488 -12.77 -14.37 25.29
N THR A 489 -12.20 -15.54 25.04
CA THR A 489 -12.06 -16.59 26.06
C THR A 489 -10.96 -16.22 27.04
N ALA A 490 -10.89 -16.94 28.19
CA ALA A 490 -9.78 -16.75 29.14
C ALA A 490 -8.41 -17.11 28.56
N GLU A 491 -8.36 -18.07 27.63
CA GLU A 491 -7.15 -18.48 26.93
C GLU A 491 -6.71 -17.40 25.93
N GLN A 492 -7.65 -16.88 25.14
CA GLN A 492 -7.39 -15.79 24.19
C GLN A 492 -6.90 -14.53 24.92
N LEU A 493 -7.51 -14.16 26.04
CA LEU A 493 -7.05 -13.02 26.86
C LEU A 493 -5.59 -13.21 27.32
N ARG A 494 -5.21 -14.42 27.72
CA ARG A 494 -3.83 -14.69 28.15
C ARG A 494 -2.83 -14.56 27.00
N ALA A 495 -3.24 -14.92 25.80
CA ALA A 495 -2.41 -14.87 24.62
C ALA A 495 -2.27 -13.45 24.01
N VAL A 496 -3.17 -12.50 24.34
CA VAL A 496 -3.12 -11.08 23.97
C VAL A 496 -2.12 -10.33 24.83
#